data_9b90e8c12f52d211f3428160c74ce955
#
_entry.id   9b90e8c12f52d211f3428160c74ce955
#
_cell.length_a   1.000
_cell.length_b   1.000
_cell.length_c   1.000
_cell.angle_alpha   90.00
_cell.angle_beta   90.00
_cell.angle_gamma   90.00
#
_symmetry.space_group_name_H-M   'P 1'
#
loop_
_entity.id
_entity.type
_entity.pdbx_description
1 polymer ?
#
loop_
_entity_poly.entity_id
_entity_poly.type
_entity_poly.pdbx_seq_one_letter_code
_entity_poly.pdbx_strand_id
1 'polypeptide(L)'
;MLKCFLIFAVLAGSWNLKWFPSGRAEHRSSARVESANIADAADVIRANLKGSGRVLFLQEMRDAKACSNLVVAIGDTNLKVAVVSAFRDFRDNRLQWQQLGIVTDLPVIKAEWKYSKKADGMFVPRGYAYALLDGGEEGRIACFCVHLKSNYGAKKAAKKKENMLKREAAIRQVLAAAENCGADKILIAGDFNSDRFQRAFKDERIFSMLESAGFRDAWEGTDPSQRGTHPGRSRYPDSTLDYVFYKGYSRCASRFLAPAVPVSDHRMLAMKFQ
;
A
#
# COMPACT_ATOMS: atom_id res chain seq x y z
N MET A 1 14.53 39.94 -3.93
CA MET A 1 14.94 38.54 -4.09
C MET A 1 13.69 37.69 -4.05
N LEU A 2 13.26 37.15 -5.20
CA LEU A 2 12.19 36.16 -5.23
C LEU A 2 12.72 34.88 -4.55
N LYS A 3 12.24 34.56 -3.35
CA LYS A 3 12.44 33.23 -2.78
C LYS A 3 11.67 32.26 -3.69
N CYS A 4 12.35 31.54 -4.55
CA CYS A 4 11.80 30.36 -5.20
C CYS A 4 11.46 29.38 -4.07
N PHE A 5 10.20 29.34 -3.66
CA PHE A 5 9.70 28.26 -2.81
C PHE A 5 9.77 26.99 -3.68
N LEU A 6 10.82 26.21 -3.47
CA LEU A 6 10.83 24.83 -3.94
C LEU A 6 9.63 24.15 -3.22
N ILE A 7 8.53 23.99 -3.96
CA ILE A 7 7.39 23.23 -3.45
C ILE A 7 7.89 21.81 -3.23
N PHE A 8 8.10 21.46 -1.97
CA PHE A 8 8.46 20.10 -1.60
C PHE A 8 7.29 19.20 -1.97
N ALA A 9 7.54 18.16 -2.71
CA ALA A 9 6.52 17.25 -3.17
C ALA A 9 6.81 15.85 -2.63
N VAL A 10 5.81 15.22 -2.04
CA VAL A 10 5.91 13.81 -1.64
C VAL A 10 5.59 12.91 -2.81
N LEU A 11 6.48 11.97 -3.09
CA LEU A 11 6.29 10.94 -4.09
C LEU A 11 5.96 9.61 -3.39
N ALA A 12 4.70 9.21 -3.45
CA ALA A 12 4.21 7.96 -2.87
C ALA A 12 4.14 6.87 -3.94
N GLY A 13 4.85 5.75 -3.73
CA GLY A 13 4.70 4.52 -4.47
C GLY A 13 3.90 3.49 -3.67
N SER A 14 3.06 2.68 -4.32
CA SER A 14 2.45 1.51 -3.68
C SER A 14 2.51 0.31 -4.59
N TRP A 15 2.82 -0.86 -4.03
CA TRP A 15 2.91 -2.07 -4.82
C TRP A 15 2.66 -3.33 -3.99
N ASN A 16 1.66 -4.09 -4.38
CA ASN A 16 1.51 -5.48 -3.94
C ASN A 16 2.48 -6.34 -4.78
N LEU A 17 3.47 -6.92 -4.13
CA LEU A 17 4.57 -7.66 -4.77
C LEU A 17 4.32 -9.16 -4.85
N LYS A 18 3.10 -9.63 -4.62
CA LYS A 18 2.69 -11.04 -4.75
C LYS A 18 3.67 -12.03 -4.12
N TRP A 19 3.47 -12.33 -2.84
CA TRP A 19 4.29 -13.32 -2.11
C TRP A 19 5.80 -13.08 -2.23
N PHE A 20 6.22 -11.81 -2.12
CA PHE A 20 7.60 -11.39 -2.37
C PHE A 20 8.59 -11.91 -1.30
N PRO A 21 9.78 -12.38 -1.68
CA PRO A 21 10.38 -12.35 -3.04
C PRO A 21 10.09 -13.61 -3.87
N SER A 22 9.35 -14.57 -3.37
CA SER A 22 9.11 -15.86 -4.03
C SER A 22 8.25 -15.76 -5.30
N GLY A 23 7.27 -14.84 -5.35
CA GLY A 23 6.24 -14.79 -6.39
C GLY A 23 5.25 -15.95 -6.35
N ARG A 24 5.37 -16.86 -5.36
CA ARG A 24 4.52 -18.04 -5.19
C ARG A 24 4.00 -18.16 -3.77
N ALA A 25 2.78 -18.67 -3.66
CA ALA A 25 2.16 -18.93 -2.37
C ALA A 25 3.10 -19.71 -1.43
N GLU A 26 3.02 -19.40 -0.14
CA GLU A 26 3.83 -20.02 0.91
C GLU A 26 5.35 -19.85 0.69
N HIS A 27 5.76 -18.87 -0.13
CA HIS A 27 7.16 -18.57 -0.44
C HIS A 27 7.98 -19.78 -0.95
N ARG A 28 7.35 -20.65 -1.75
CA ARG A 28 7.98 -21.87 -2.29
C ARG A 28 8.71 -21.59 -3.62
N SER A 29 9.88 -20.96 -3.53
CA SER A 29 10.76 -20.72 -4.69
C SER A 29 12.22 -21.00 -4.34
N SER A 30 13.03 -21.21 -5.39
CA SER A 30 14.48 -21.30 -5.24
C SER A 30 15.10 -19.92 -5.00
N ALA A 31 16.28 -19.90 -4.37
CA ALA A 31 17.03 -18.65 -4.13
C ALA A 31 17.33 -17.90 -5.44
N ARG A 32 17.55 -18.62 -6.55
CA ARG A 32 17.75 -18.01 -7.88
C ARG A 32 16.51 -17.22 -8.34
N VAL A 33 15.31 -17.78 -8.17
CA VAL A 33 14.05 -17.09 -8.52
C VAL A 33 13.83 -15.89 -7.62
N GLU A 34 14.07 -16.03 -6.32
CA GLU A 34 13.95 -14.90 -5.37
C GLU A 34 14.91 -13.76 -5.71
N SER A 35 16.16 -14.07 -6.04
CA SER A 35 17.14 -13.05 -6.44
C SER A 35 16.74 -12.32 -7.73
N ALA A 36 16.23 -13.05 -8.73
CA ALA A 36 15.72 -12.45 -9.97
C ALA A 36 14.52 -11.53 -9.69
N ASN A 37 13.54 -11.98 -8.91
CA ASN A 37 12.38 -11.17 -8.54
C ASN A 37 12.77 -9.90 -7.76
N ILE A 38 13.79 -9.99 -6.89
CA ILE A 38 14.32 -8.81 -6.17
C ILE A 38 14.92 -7.81 -7.16
N ALA A 39 15.72 -8.27 -8.13
CA ALA A 39 16.33 -7.42 -9.13
C ALA A 39 15.27 -6.73 -10.01
N ASP A 40 14.32 -7.50 -10.53
CA ASP A 40 13.22 -6.99 -11.38
C ASP A 40 12.37 -5.95 -10.63
N ALA A 41 12.03 -6.21 -9.36
CA ALA A 41 11.28 -5.28 -8.53
C ALA A 41 12.08 -3.99 -8.27
N ALA A 42 13.38 -4.12 -8.00
CA ALA A 42 14.25 -2.97 -7.77
C ALA A 42 14.35 -2.09 -9.04
N ASP A 43 14.42 -2.69 -10.23
CA ASP A 43 14.46 -1.96 -11.50
C ASP A 43 13.19 -1.16 -11.73
N VAL A 44 12.02 -1.74 -11.47
CA VAL A 44 10.73 -1.04 -11.58
C VAL A 44 10.67 0.13 -10.61
N ILE A 45 11.04 -0.07 -9.34
CA ILE A 45 11.02 0.99 -8.32
C ILE A 45 12.00 2.11 -8.71
N ARG A 46 13.20 1.78 -9.10
CA ARG A 46 14.25 2.73 -9.53
C ARG A 46 13.82 3.56 -10.74
N ALA A 47 13.13 2.93 -11.68
CA ALA A 47 12.62 3.62 -12.87
C ALA A 47 11.52 4.64 -12.55
N ASN A 48 10.67 4.36 -11.56
CA ASN A 48 9.40 5.07 -11.36
C ASN A 48 9.34 5.92 -10.07
N LEU A 49 10.27 5.73 -9.12
CA LEU A 49 10.29 6.46 -7.85
C LEU A 49 11.59 7.27 -7.75
N LYS A 50 11.74 8.29 -8.60
CA LYS A 50 12.95 9.13 -8.71
C LYS A 50 12.81 10.43 -7.92
N GLY A 51 13.93 10.94 -7.39
CA GLY A 51 13.99 12.19 -6.65
C GLY A 51 14.05 11.99 -5.14
N SER A 52 13.60 12.99 -4.39
CA SER A 52 13.56 12.98 -2.91
C SER A 52 12.13 13.10 -2.41
N GLY A 53 11.91 12.88 -1.11
CA GLY A 53 10.59 12.93 -0.50
C GLY A 53 9.75 11.69 -0.84
N ARG A 54 10.39 10.53 -0.89
CA ARG A 54 9.77 9.27 -1.34
C ARG A 54 9.23 8.46 -0.18
N VAL A 55 8.05 7.89 -0.39
CA VAL A 55 7.46 6.89 0.49
C VAL A 55 6.96 5.74 -0.37
N LEU A 56 7.41 4.52 -0.10
CA LEU A 56 7.01 3.32 -0.81
C LEU A 56 6.26 2.38 0.15
N PHE A 57 5.02 2.05 -0.22
CA PHE A 57 4.13 1.14 0.50
C PHE A 57 4.16 -0.23 -0.18
N LEU A 58 4.58 -1.25 0.55
CA LEU A 58 4.77 -2.61 0.03
C LEU A 58 3.81 -3.58 0.70
N GLN A 59 3.15 -4.42 -0.10
CA GLN A 59 2.27 -5.47 0.38
C GLN A 59 2.80 -6.84 -0.07
N GLU A 60 2.40 -7.87 0.66
CA GLU A 60 2.79 -9.26 0.46
C GLU A 60 4.30 -9.53 0.61
N MET A 61 4.98 -8.75 1.41
CA MET A 61 6.37 -9.02 1.78
C MET A 61 6.45 -10.28 2.66
N ARG A 62 7.48 -11.10 2.47
CA ARG A 62 7.71 -12.25 3.36
C ARG A 62 8.08 -11.82 4.77
N ASP A 63 9.05 -10.94 4.89
CA ASP A 63 9.64 -10.51 6.16
C ASP A 63 10.50 -9.24 5.98
N ALA A 64 11.06 -8.75 7.08
CA ALA A 64 11.95 -7.58 7.08
C ALA A 64 13.22 -7.80 6.25
N LYS A 65 13.76 -9.03 6.21
CA LYS A 65 14.94 -9.34 5.41
C LYS A 65 14.67 -9.21 3.91
N ALA A 66 13.50 -9.68 3.44
CA ALA A 66 13.10 -9.53 2.05
C ALA A 66 12.97 -8.05 1.66
N CYS A 67 12.40 -7.23 2.56
CA CYS A 67 12.30 -5.78 2.35
C CYS A 67 13.69 -5.12 2.30
N SER A 68 14.58 -5.45 3.22
CA SER A 68 15.95 -4.92 3.24
C SER A 68 16.75 -5.32 2.00
N ASN A 69 16.61 -6.58 1.53
CA ASN A 69 17.25 -7.03 0.31
C ASN A 69 16.77 -6.25 -0.92
N LEU A 70 15.47 -5.92 -0.97
CA LEU A 70 14.91 -5.08 -2.03
C LEU A 70 15.51 -3.66 -2.00
N VAL A 71 15.59 -3.03 -0.82
CA VAL A 71 16.18 -1.70 -0.66
C VAL A 71 17.65 -1.69 -1.09
N VAL A 72 18.41 -2.71 -0.71
CA VAL A 72 19.82 -2.88 -1.15
C VAL A 72 19.88 -3.01 -2.68
N ALA A 73 19.00 -3.80 -3.30
CA ALA A 73 18.99 -4.00 -4.75
C ALA A 73 18.57 -2.72 -5.51
N ILE A 74 17.73 -1.84 -4.92
CA ILE A 74 17.42 -0.53 -5.49
C ILE A 74 18.70 0.32 -5.63
N GLY A 75 19.67 0.16 -4.73
CA GLY A 75 20.97 0.82 -4.81
C GLY A 75 20.95 2.31 -4.45
N ASP A 76 19.88 2.81 -3.85
CA ASP A 76 19.79 4.18 -3.36
C ASP A 76 19.99 4.21 -1.84
N THR A 77 21.13 4.74 -1.40
CA THR A 77 21.54 4.76 0.01
C THR A 77 20.68 5.66 0.90
N ASN A 78 19.86 6.55 0.31
CA ASN A 78 18.93 7.39 1.06
C ASN A 78 17.66 6.62 1.44
N LEU A 79 17.23 5.65 0.64
CA LEU A 79 16.07 4.84 0.95
C LEU A 79 16.36 3.89 2.12
N LYS A 80 15.48 3.90 3.10
CA LYS A 80 15.57 3.07 4.30
C LYS A 80 14.23 2.39 4.59
N VAL A 81 14.30 1.21 5.15
CA VAL A 81 13.11 0.52 5.68
C VAL A 81 12.69 1.25 6.96
N ALA A 82 11.53 1.91 6.94
CA ALA A 82 10.96 2.53 8.13
C ALA A 82 10.32 1.48 9.04
N VAL A 83 9.54 0.56 8.46
CA VAL A 83 8.87 -0.52 9.19
C VAL A 83 8.54 -1.68 8.26
N VAL A 84 8.61 -2.89 8.80
CA VAL A 84 7.96 -4.08 8.23
C VAL A 84 7.14 -4.72 9.33
N SER A 85 5.89 -5.06 9.03
CA SER A 85 5.05 -5.76 9.99
C SER A 85 5.59 -7.16 10.29
N ALA A 86 5.19 -7.70 11.44
CA ALA A 86 5.51 -9.07 11.83
C ALA A 86 4.22 -9.78 12.30
N PHE A 87 3.17 -9.72 11.46
CA PHE A 87 1.92 -10.41 11.74
C PHE A 87 2.14 -11.90 11.87
N ARG A 88 1.59 -12.50 12.93
CA ARG A 88 1.70 -13.91 13.21
C ARG A 88 0.33 -14.58 13.21
N ASP A 89 0.29 -15.84 12.86
CA ASP A 89 -0.94 -16.65 12.99
C ASP A 89 -1.21 -16.86 14.49
N PHE A 90 -2.46 -16.62 14.91
CA PHE A 90 -2.85 -16.74 16.31
C PHE A 90 -2.92 -18.19 16.82
N ARG A 91 -2.90 -19.18 15.92
CA ARG A 91 -3.00 -20.59 16.24
C ARG A 91 -1.66 -21.22 16.60
N ASP A 92 -0.62 -20.86 15.86
CA ASP A 92 0.71 -21.50 15.97
C ASP A 92 1.87 -20.50 16.11
N ASN A 93 1.55 -19.21 16.23
CA ASN A 93 2.49 -18.11 16.38
C ASN A 93 3.52 -17.98 15.23
N ARG A 94 3.33 -18.67 14.11
CA ARG A 94 4.21 -18.52 12.95
C ARG A 94 4.00 -17.19 12.27
N LEU A 95 5.07 -16.64 11.70
CA LEU A 95 5.00 -15.44 10.90
C LEU A 95 4.06 -15.68 9.71
N GLN A 96 3.07 -14.79 9.53
CA GLN A 96 2.20 -14.83 8.35
C GLN A 96 3.01 -14.45 7.10
N TRP A 97 2.61 -14.97 5.98
CA TRP A 97 3.37 -14.86 4.73
C TRP A 97 3.20 -13.55 3.96
N GLN A 98 2.30 -12.67 4.40
CA GLN A 98 1.96 -11.44 3.70
C GLN A 98 2.11 -10.26 4.66
N GLN A 99 3.35 -9.80 4.80
CA GLN A 99 3.68 -8.63 5.63
C GLN A 99 3.52 -7.33 4.85
N LEU A 100 3.47 -6.22 5.57
CA LEU A 100 3.41 -4.85 5.06
C LEU A 100 4.74 -4.15 5.30
N GLY A 101 5.22 -3.36 4.34
CA GLY A 101 6.43 -2.57 4.47
C GLY A 101 6.21 -1.11 4.13
N ILE A 102 6.93 -0.22 4.81
CA ILE A 102 7.08 1.19 4.42
C ILE A 102 8.58 1.47 4.30
N VAL A 103 8.97 1.97 3.13
CA VAL A 103 10.35 2.39 2.80
C VAL A 103 10.31 3.87 2.46
N THR A 104 11.30 4.64 2.91
CA THR A 104 11.32 6.11 2.70
C THR A 104 12.75 6.65 2.71
N ASP A 105 12.96 7.81 2.10
CA ASP A 105 14.16 8.63 2.25
C ASP A 105 13.96 9.83 3.21
N LEU A 106 12.75 9.97 3.76
CA LEU A 106 12.46 10.99 4.78
C LEU A 106 12.90 10.52 6.18
N PRO A 107 13.27 11.45 7.08
CA PRO A 107 13.54 11.11 8.47
C PRO A 107 12.32 10.49 9.14
N VAL A 108 12.52 9.38 9.85
CA VAL A 108 11.46 8.66 10.55
C VAL A 108 11.39 9.14 11.99
N ILE A 109 10.25 9.73 12.38
CA ILE A 109 9.98 10.17 13.76
C ILE A 109 9.50 8.97 14.59
N LYS A 110 8.57 8.17 14.03
CA LYS A 110 8.01 6.98 14.66
C LYS A 110 7.65 5.96 13.59
N ALA A 111 7.85 4.68 13.89
CA ALA A 111 7.40 3.62 13.02
C ALA A 111 6.93 2.42 13.85
N GLU A 112 5.78 1.86 13.50
CA GLU A 112 5.18 0.74 14.18
C GLU A 112 4.23 -0.02 13.23
N TRP A 113 3.78 -1.18 13.65
CA TRP A 113 2.67 -1.88 13.01
C TRP A 113 1.69 -2.35 14.08
N LYS A 114 0.44 -2.51 13.71
CA LYS A 114 -0.62 -2.95 14.63
C LYS A 114 -1.51 -3.99 13.98
N TYR A 115 -1.91 -4.99 14.77
CA TYR A 115 -2.97 -5.90 14.37
C TYR A 115 -4.31 -5.18 14.31
N SER A 116 -5.14 -5.57 13.36
CA SER A 116 -6.56 -5.25 13.43
C SER A 116 -7.20 -5.98 14.62
N LYS A 117 -7.96 -5.22 15.41
CA LYS A 117 -8.77 -5.78 16.49
C LYS A 117 -9.98 -6.51 15.90
N LYS A 118 -10.49 -7.49 16.63
CA LYS A 118 -11.79 -8.09 16.31
C LYS A 118 -12.88 -7.00 16.26
N ALA A 119 -13.82 -7.13 15.36
CA ALA A 119 -14.97 -6.24 15.23
C ALA A 119 -16.23 -7.08 15.22
N ASP A 120 -17.15 -6.82 16.12
CA ASP A 120 -18.42 -7.56 16.29
C ASP A 120 -18.21 -9.10 16.34
N GLY A 121 -17.20 -9.55 17.09
CA GLY A 121 -16.81 -10.95 17.19
C GLY A 121 -16.06 -11.51 15.96
N MET A 122 -16.00 -10.74 14.88
CA MET A 122 -15.38 -11.16 13.63
C MET A 122 -13.85 -10.93 13.65
N PHE A 123 -13.09 -11.93 13.24
CA PHE A 123 -11.65 -11.80 13.05
C PHE A 123 -11.36 -10.96 11.80
N VAL A 124 -10.64 -9.84 11.98
CA VAL A 124 -10.14 -8.97 10.91
C VAL A 124 -8.68 -9.34 10.67
N PRO A 125 -8.32 -9.84 9.47
CA PRO A 125 -6.96 -10.31 9.21
C PRO A 125 -5.97 -9.16 9.10
N ARG A 126 -4.69 -9.43 9.43
CA ARG A 126 -3.58 -8.48 9.35
C ARG A 126 -3.80 -7.24 10.24
N GLY A 127 -3.54 -6.10 9.71
CA GLY A 127 -3.62 -4.80 10.37
C GLY A 127 -3.05 -3.76 9.43
N TYR A 128 -2.26 -2.83 9.96
CA TYR A 128 -1.57 -1.82 9.17
C TYR A 128 -0.12 -1.65 9.64
N ALA A 129 0.75 -1.22 8.72
CA ALA A 129 2.05 -0.64 9.07
C ALA A 129 1.92 0.88 9.04
N TYR A 130 2.60 1.56 9.97
CA TYR A 130 2.52 3.00 10.18
C TYR A 130 3.92 3.60 10.30
N ALA A 131 4.13 4.74 9.65
CA ALA A 131 5.29 5.58 9.86
C ALA A 131 4.86 7.05 9.96
N LEU A 132 5.39 7.75 10.96
CA LEU A 132 5.34 9.20 11.07
C LEU A 132 6.68 9.75 10.62
N LEU A 133 6.67 10.57 9.59
CA LEU A 133 7.86 11.09 8.92
C LEU A 133 7.97 12.59 9.13
N ASP A 134 9.20 13.09 9.14
CA ASP A 134 9.48 14.51 9.13
C ASP A 134 9.56 14.99 7.67
N GLY A 135 8.60 15.80 7.27
CA GLY A 135 8.57 16.43 5.95
C GLY A 135 9.29 17.78 5.91
N GLY A 136 10.03 18.17 6.96
CA GLY A 136 10.67 19.47 7.05
C GLY A 136 9.64 20.60 7.09
N GLU A 137 9.72 21.55 6.16
CA GLU A 137 8.76 22.67 6.04
C GLU A 137 7.31 22.21 5.75
N GLU A 138 7.14 21.00 5.23
CA GLU A 138 5.82 20.40 4.96
C GLU A 138 5.11 19.84 6.20
N GLY A 139 5.75 19.90 7.37
CA GLY A 139 5.24 19.37 8.61
C GLY A 139 5.36 17.84 8.69
N ARG A 140 4.57 17.25 9.59
CA ARG A 140 4.58 15.80 9.83
C ARG A 140 3.71 15.07 8.81
N ILE A 141 4.21 13.95 8.30
CA ILE A 141 3.52 13.12 7.31
C ILE A 141 3.28 11.74 7.93
N ALA A 142 2.01 11.39 8.13
CA ALA A 142 1.61 10.06 8.58
C ALA A 142 1.35 9.15 7.39
N CYS A 143 1.94 7.98 7.39
CA CYS A 143 1.87 6.99 6.33
C CYS A 143 1.30 5.68 6.87
N PHE A 144 0.19 5.21 6.29
CA PHE A 144 -0.46 3.95 6.63
C PHE A 144 -0.42 3.01 5.44
N CYS A 145 0.24 1.86 5.58
CA CYS A 145 0.23 0.80 4.59
C CYS A 145 -0.82 -0.24 4.96
N VAL A 146 -1.70 -0.60 4.02
CA VAL A 146 -2.78 -1.57 4.21
C VAL A 146 -2.75 -2.67 3.15
N HIS A 147 -3.26 -3.85 3.50
CA HIS A 147 -3.62 -4.90 2.57
C HIS A 147 -4.91 -5.55 3.08
N LEU A 148 -6.03 -5.13 2.52
CA LEU A 148 -7.36 -5.48 3.01
C LEU A 148 -7.75 -6.91 2.59
N LYS A 149 -8.86 -7.41 3.14
CA LYS A 149 -9.31 -8.79 2.90
C LYS A 149 -9.77 -9.00 1.47
N SER A 150 -9.11 -9.91 0.75
CA SER A 150 -9.49 -10.32 -0.61
C SER A 150 -10.79 -11.13 -0.64
N ASN A 151 -11.51 -11.03 -1.76
CA ASN A 151 -12.60 -11.94 -2.14
C ASN A 151 -12.12 -13.22 -2.83
N TYR A 152 -10.81 -13.41 -3.00
CA TYR A 152 -10.27 -14.62 -3.63
C TYR A 152 -10.77 -15.88 -2.92
N GLY A 153 -11.29 -16.84 -3.71
CA GLY A 153 -11.88 -18.08 -3.19
C GLY A 153 -13.28 -17.94 -2.57
N ALA A 154 -13.83 -16.73 -2.43
CA ALA A 154 -15.17 -16.51 -1.88
C ALA A 154 -16.25 -16.76 -2.95
N LYS A 155 -16.74 -18.01 -3.07
CA LYS A 155 -17.77 -18.39 -4.02
C LYS A 155 -19.18 -17.95 -3.59
N LYS A 156 -19.50 -18.03 -2.28
CA LYS A 156 -20.84 -17.72 -1.72
C LYS A 156 -20.99 -16.22 -1.44
N ALA A 157 -22.17 -15.67 -1.71
CA ALA A 157 -22.51 -14.27 -1.42
C ALA A 157 -22.29 -13.90 0.06
N ALA A 158 -22.69 -14.77 0.99
CA ALA A 158 -22.45 -14.59 2.42
C ALA A 158 -20.96 -14.40 2.76
N LYS A 159 -20.06 -15.17 2.11
CA LYS A 159 -18.60 -15.02 2.32
C LYS A 159 -18.05 -13.73 1.74
N LYS A 160 -18.56 -13.28 0.59
CA LYS A 160 -18.22 -11.97 0.01
C LYS A 160 -18.65 -10.84 0.94
N LYS A 161 -19.88 -10.92 1.49
CA LYS A 161 -20.39 -9.95 2.47
C LYS A 161 -19.52 -9.93 3.75
N GLU A 162 -19.14 -11.08 4.28
CA GLU A 162 -18.23 -11.17 5.44
C GLU A 162 -16.87 -10.51 5.13
N ASN A 163 -16.30 -10.74 3.94
CA ASN A 163 -15.04 -10.11 3.54
C ASN A 163 -15.18 -8.59 3.40
N MET A 164 -16.31 -8.09 2.89
CA MET A 164 -16.64 -6.66 2.84
C MET A 164 -16.65 -6.05 4.24
N LEU A 165 -17.37 -6.66 5.19
CA LEU A 165 -17.39 -6.19 6.59
C LEU A 165 -16.01 -6.20 7.24
N LYS A 166 -15.15 -7.15 6.89
CA LYS A 166 -13.74 -7.18 7.36
C LYS A 166 -12.94 -6.01 6.80
N ARG A 167 -13.13 -5.62 5.53
CA ARG A 167 -12.49 -4.44 4.95
C ARG A 167 -12.97 -3.16 5.63
N GLU A 168 -14.28 -3.03 5.85
CA GLU A 168 -14.85 -1.89 6.57
C GLU A 168 -14.29 -1.77 8.00
N ALA A 169 -14.23 -2.87 8.73
CA ALA A 169 -13.67 -2.90 10.08
C ALA A 169 -12.18 -2.54 10.12
N ALA A 170 -11.40 -2.97 9.12
CA ALA A 170 -9.99 -2.60 9.00
C ALA A 170 -9.83 -1.09 8.73
N ILE A 171 -10.56 -0.54 7.76
CA ILE A 171 -10.51 0.89 7.43
C ILE A 171 -10.97 1.75 8.61
N ARG A 172 -12.02 1.36 9.34
CA ARG A 172 -12.46 2.08 10.56
C ARG A 172 -11.33 2.20 11.57
N GLN A 173 -10.55 1.14 11.76
CA GLN A 173 -9.42 1.15 12.70
C GLN A 173 -8.25 2.00 12.20
N VAL A 174 -7.98 2.00 10.89
CA VAL A 174 -6.98 2.89 10.28
C VAL A 174 -7.40 4.35 10.43
N LEU A 175 -8.67 4.69 10.17
CA LEU A 175 -9.20 6.04 10.33
C LEU A 175 -9.10 6.53 11.77
N ALA A 176 -9.46 5.69 12.75
CA ALA A 176 -9.30 6.04 14.17
C ALA A 176 -7.83 6.28 14.56
N ALA A 177 -6.88 5.55 13.95
CA ALA A 177 -5.46 5.79 14.15
C ALA A 177 -4.99 7.06 13.45
N ALA A 178 -5.50 7.35 12.26
CA ALA A 178 -5.19 8.54 11.48
C ALA A 178 -5.68 9.83 12.17
N GLU A 179 -6.84 9.79 12.80
CA GLU A 179 -7.39 10.92 13.55
C GLU A 179 -6.48 11.34 14.74
N ASN A 180 -5.79 10.38 15.34
CA ASN A 180 -4.95 10.55 16.51
C ASN A 180 -3.44 10.54 16.22
N CYS A 181 -3.02 10.61 14.95
CA CYS A 181 -1.60 10.50 14.61
C CYS A 181 -0.78 11.78 14.79
N GLY A 182 -1.42 12.93 14.97
CA GLY A 182 -0.76 14.23 15.18
C GLY A 182 0.06 14.69 13.97
N ALA A 183 -0.38 14.34 12.76
CA ALA A 183 0.27 14.73 11.51
C ALA A 183 -0.58 15.74 10.73
N ASP A 184 0.09 16.64 10.03
CA ASP A 184 -0.53 17.64 9.15
C ASP A 184 -0.99 17.02 7.84
N LYS A 185 -0.25 16.02 7.36
CA LYS A 185 -0.47 15.32 6.10
C LYS A 185 -0.56 13.83 6.34
N ILE A 186 -1.49 13.17 5.66
CA ILE A 186 -1.75 11.76 5.86
C ILE A 186 -1.88 11.06 4.50
N LEU A 187 -1.21 9.91 4.37
CA LEU A 187 -1.33 8.98 3.25
C LEU A 187 -1.80 7.62 3.76
N ILE A 188 -2.86 7.08 3.17
CA ILE A 188 -3.31 5.70 3.38
C ILE A 188 -3.19 5.00 2.04
N ALA A 189 -2.28 4.03 1.92
CA ALA A 189 -1.96 3.40 0.64
C ALA A 189 -1.86 1.87 0.76
N GLY A 190 -2.12 1.18 -0.34
CA GLY A 190 -1.97 -0.27 -0.43
C GLY A 190 -3.02 -0.94 -1.30
N ASP A 191 -3.10 -2.26 -1.14
CA ASP A 191 -4.09 -3.11 -1.79
C ASP A 191 -5.37 -3.15 -0.96
N PHE A 192 -6.42 -2.49 -1.47
CA PHE A 192 -7.74 -2.43 -0.84
C PHE A 192 -8.59 -3.65 -1.15
N ASN A 193 -8.19 -4.47 -2.13
CA ASN A 193 -8.94 -5.65 -2.56
C ASN A 193 -10.41 -5.36 -2.87
N SER A 194 -10.70 -4.15 -3.32
CA SER A 194 -12.00 -3.64 -3.69
C SER A 194 -11.85 -2.64 -4.82
N ASP A 195 -12.78 -2.64 -5.77
CA ASP A 195 -12.76 -1.75 -6.92
C ASP A 195 -14.02 -0.89 -6.92
N ARG A 196 -13.90 0.39 -6.56
CA ARG A 196 -15.03 1.33 -6.50
C ARG A 196 -15.69 1.59 -7.85
N PHE A 197 -15.03 1.23 -8.93
CA PHE A 197 -15.50 1.48 -10.29
C PHE A 197 -16.21 0.26 -10.90
N GLN A 198 -16.20 -0.90 -10.22
CA GLN A 198 -16.86 -2.10 -10.68
C GLN A 198 -18.15 -2.38 -9.92
N ARG A 199 -19.22 -2.76 -10.66
CA ARG A 199 -20.53 -3.09 -10.10
C ARG A 199 -20.47 -4.20 -9.02
N ALA A 200 -19.50 -5.09 -9.10
CA ALA A 200 -19.31 -6.16 -8.12
C ALA A 200 -19.00 -5.66 -6.70
N PHE A 201 -18.56 -4.41 -6.56
CA PHE A 201 -18.18 -3.78 -5.30
C PHE A 201 -19.06 -2.57 -4.93
N LYS A 202 -20.22 -2.41 -5.59
CA LYS A 202 -21.13 -1.25 -5.41
C LYS A 202 -21.59 -1.04 -3.96
N ASP A 203 -21.60 -2.09 -3.14
CA ASP A 203 -22.05 -2.05 -1.74
C ASP A 203 -20.89 -1.81 -0.76
N GLU A 204 -19.65 -1.65 -1.25
CA GLU A 204 -18.46 -1.35 -0.44
C GLU A 204 -18.52 0.08 0.12
N ARG A 205 -18.40 0.20 1.43
CA ARG A 205 -18.44 1.50 2.11
C ARG A 205 -17.08 2.07 2.46
N ILE A 206 -16.00 1.31 2.25
CA ILE A 206 -14.65 1.75 2.64
C ILE A 206 -14.26 3.08 1.99
N PHE A 207 -14.67 3.30 0.73
CA PHE A 207 -14.37 4.53 0.00
C PHE A 207 -15.13 5.73 0.57
N SER A 208 -16.44 5.60 0.79
CA SER A 208 -17.24 6.67 1.40
C SER A 208 -16.84 6.95 2.85
N MET A 209 -16.36 5.94 3.61
CA MET A 209 -15.81 6.14 4.95
C MET A 209 -14.55 7.01 4.92
N LEU A 210 -13.64 6.77 3.98
CA LEU A 210 -12.44 7.58 3.79
C LEU A 210 -12.78 9.00 3.37
N GLU A 211 -13.67 9.17 2.40
CA GLU A 211 -14.13 10.48 1.93
C GLU A 211 -14.83 11.28 3.05
N SER A 212 -15.70 10.63 3.85
CA SER A 212 -16.36 11.25 5.00
C SER A 212 -15.38 11.67 6.09
N ALA A 213 -14.22 11.01 6.20
CA ALA A 213 -13.12 11.40 7.09
C ALA A 213 -12.20 12.50 6.50
N GLY A 214 -12.56 13.05 5.33
CA GLY A 214 -11.84 14.13 4.66
C GLY A 214 -10.65 13.69 3.82
N PHE A 215 -10.55 12.41 3.50
CA PHE A 215 -9.54 11.92 2.54
C PHE A 215 -10.04 12.05 1.10
N ARG A 216 -9.10 12.33 0.22
CA ARG A 216 -9.33 12.36 -1.23
C ARG A 216 -8.71 11.14 -1.88
N ASP A 217 -9.36 10.59 -2.89
CA ASP A 217 -8.84 9.50 -3.71
C ASP A 217 -7.84 10.06 -4.74
N ALA A 218 -6.64 9.55 -4.75
CA ALA A 218 -5.66 9.99 -5.73
C ALA A 218 -6.01 9.57 -7.18
N TRP A 219 -6.93 8.63 -7.39
CA TRP A 219 -7.48 8.28 -8.71
C TRP A 219 -8.60 9.21 -9.19
N GLU A 220 -9.03 10.17 -8.38
CA GLU A 220 -10.07 11.11 -8.77
C GLU A 220 -9.72 11.80 -10.10
N GLY A 221 -10.67 11.81 -11.05
CA GLY A 221 -10.49 12.41 -12.37
C GLY A 221 -9.57 11.63 -13.34
N THR A 222 -9.12 10.44 -12.97
CA THR A 222 -8.26 9.61 -13.83
C THR A 222 -9.12 8.76 -14.79
N ASP A 223 -8.71 8.71 -16.06
CA ASP A 223 -9.35 7.86 -17.07
C ASP A 223 -9.32 6.38 -16.65
N PRO A 224 -10.41 5.62 -16.85
CA PRO A 224 -10.49 4.19 -16.53
C PRO A 224 -9.34 3.35 -17.09
N SER A 225 -8.87 3.66 -18.30
CA SER A 225 -7.76 2.93 -18.95
C SER A 225 -6.41 3.12 -18.26
N GLN A 226 -6.28 4.15 -17.41
CA GLN A 226 -5.04 4.53 -16.75
C GLN A 226 -4.95 4.13 -15.28
N ARG A 227 -5.97 3.42 -14.74
CA ARG A 227 -6.03 3.06 -13.31
C ARG A 227 -6.14 1.56 -13.02
N GLY A 228 -6.01 0.69 -14.03
CA GLY A 228 -6.04 -0.76 -13.86
C GLY A 228 -4.80 -1.28 -13.16
N THR A 229 -4.80 -1.34 -11.82
CA THR A 229 -3.62 -1.76 -11.04
C THR A 229 -3.43 -3.26 -11.01
N HIS A 230 -4.51 -4.05 -11.18
CA HIS A 230 -4.46 -5.49 -11.32
C HIS A 230 -4.95 -5.89 -12.72
N PRO A 231 -4.03 -6.30 -13.63
CA PRO A 231 -4.39 -6.67 -14.99
C PRO A 231 -5.41 -7.81 -15.04
N GLY A 232 -6.42 -7.64 -15.85
CA GLY A 232 -7.42 -8.66 -16.10
C GLY A 232 -6.84 -9.87 -16.79
N ARG A 233 -7.52 -11.00 -16.61
CA ARG A 233 -7.16 -12.26 -17.28
C ARG A 233 -8.41 -12.88 -17.89
N SER A 234 -8.30 -13.30 -19.17
CA SER A 234 -9.41 -13.93 -19.86
C SER A 234 -10.66 -13.03 -19.87
N ARG A 235 -11.76 -13.45 -19.22
CA ARG A 235 -13.04 -12.75 -19.14
C ARG A 235 -13.14 -11.67 -18.03
N TYR A 236 -12.10 -11.53 -17.22
CA TYR A 236 -12.09 -10.53 -16.15
C TYR A 236 -11.39 -9.26 -16.63
N PRO A 237 -12.03 -8.09 -16.50
CA PRO A 237 -11.40 -6.81 -16.87
C PRO A 237 -10.28 -6.45 -15.91
N ASP A 238 -9.46 -5.49 -16.31
CA ASP A 238 -8.52 -4.83 -15.40
C ASP A 238 -9.28 -4.28 -14.19
N SER A 239 -8.68 -4.38 -13.02
CA SER A 239 -9.28 -3.91 -11.76
C SER A 239 -8.39 -2.86 -11.11
N THR A 240 -9.02 -1.86 -10.49
CA THR A 240 -8.33 -0.90 -9.62
C THR A 240 -8.44 -1.40 -8.18
N LEU A 241 -7.42 -2.09 -7.70
CA LEU A 241 -7.38 -2.65 -6.34
C LEU A 241 -6.45 -1.88 -5.41
N ASP A 242 -5.48 -1.17 -5.97
CA ASP A 242 -4.47 -0.43 -5.24
C ASP A 242 -4.78 1.06 -5.29
N TYR A 243 -4.74 1.70 -4.13
CA TYR A 243 -5.11 3.11 -3.95
C TYR A 243 -4.09 3.84 -3.10
N VAL A 244 -4.08 5.18 -3.27
CA VAL A 244 -3.55 6.13 -2.30
C VAL A 244 -4.65 7.12 -1.96
N PHE A 245 -5.09 7.11 -0.71
CA PHE A 245 -5.93 8.16 -0.15
C PHE A 245 -5.06 9.17 0.58
N TYR A 246 -5.36 10.46 0.43
CA TYR A 246 -4.54 11.52 0.98
C TYR A 246 -5.39 12.60 1.67
N LYS A 247 -4.82 13.21 2.70
CA LYS A 247 -5.40 14.35 3.44
C LYS A 247 -4.28 15.34 3.78
N GLY A 248 -4.59 16.65 3.83
CA GLY A 248 -3.61 17.71 4.14
C GLY A 248 -2.78 18.18 2.94
N TYR A 249 -2.89 17.56 1.78
CA TYR A 249 -2.26 18.01 0.53
C TYR A 249 -3.27 18.78 -0.32
N SER A 250 -2.80 19.77 -1.07
CA SER A 250 -3.66 20.55 -1.97
C SER A 250 -4.18 19.71 -3.14
N ARG A 251 -3.33 18.82 -3.67
CA ARG A 251 -3.68 17.95 -4.80
C ARG A 251 -2.73 16.76 -4.98
N CYS A 252 -3.19 15.75 -5.71
CA CYS A 252 -2.33 14.78 -6.38
C CYS A 252 -1.93 15.37 -7.74
N ALA A 253 -0.68 15.80 -7.88
CA ALA A 253 -0.19 16.55 -9.03
C ALA A 253 0.12 15.66 -10.24
N SER A 254 0.54 14.42 -10.02
CA SER A 254 0.75 13.44 -11.08
C SER A 254 0.50 12.03 -10.60
N ARG A 255 0.09 11.18 -11.53
CA ARG A 255 -0.20 9.75 -11.34
C ARG A 255 0.52 8.97 -12.41
N PHE A 256 1.12 7.89 -12.01
CA PHE A 256 1.80 6.97 -12.92
C PHE A 256 1.48 5.53 -12.51
N LEU A 257 1.21 4.71 -13.49
CA LEU A 257 1.01 3.28 -13.33
C LEU A 257 2.08 2.56 -14.16
N ALA A 258 2.96 1.83 -13.49
CA ALA A 258 4.02 1.10 -14.16
C ALA A 258 3.45 0.03 -15.10
N PRO A 259 4.15 -0.33 -16.19
CA PRO A 259 3.80 -1.49 -16.99
C PRO A 259 3.71 -2.75 -16.12
N ALA A 260 2.87 -3.71 -16.55
CA ALA A 260 2.82 -5.01 -15.90
C ALA A 260 4.16 -5.74 -16.08
N VAL A 261 4.65 -6.33 -15.01
CA VAL A 261 5.92 -7.08 -14.99
C VAL A 261 5.71 -8.46 -14.35
N PRO A 262 6.50 -9.48 -14.72
CA PRO A 262 6.29 -10.85 -14.23
C PRO A 262 6.41 -11.04 -12.72
N VAL A 263 7.12 -10.15 -12.02
CA VAL A 263 7.37 -10.24 -10.58
C VAL A 263 6.10 -10.09 -9.74
N SER A 264 5.06 -9.44 -10.28
CA SER A 264 3.77 -9.30 -9.61
C SER A 264 2.59 -9.38 -10.59
N ASP A 265 1.42 -9.75 -10.09
CA ASP A 265 0.14 -9.59 -10.79
C ASP A 265 -0.52 -8.23 -10.53
N HIS A 266 0.11 -7.37 -9.73
CA HIS A 266 -0.24 -5.96 -9.60
C HIS A 266 0.79 -5.07 -10.30
N ARG A 267 0.35 -3.93 -10.79
CA ARG A 267 1.22 -2.85 -11.30
C ARG A 267 1.58 -1.92 -10.16
N MET A 268 2.84 -1.48 -10.11
CA MET A 268 3.25 -0.44 -9.18
C MET A 268 2.61 0.89 -9.59
N LEU A 269 2.01 1.57 -8.63
CA LEU A 269 1.58 2.96 -8.79
C LEU A 269 2.58 3.92 -8.14
N ALA A 270 2.74 5.11 -8.73
CA ALA A 270 3.52 6.21 -8.17
C ALA A 270 2.75 7.52 -8.36
N MET A 271 2.60 8.30 -7.29
CA MET A 271 1.76 9.48 -7.23
C MET A 271 2.50 10.62 -6.53
N LYS A 272 2.44 11.82 -7.09
CA LYS A 272 3.09 13.01 -6.55
C LYS A 272 2.07 13.92 -5.89
N PHE A 273 2.30 14.28 -4.63
CA PHE A 273 1.44 15.13 -3.81
C PHE A 273 2.10 16.49 -3.54
N GLN A 274 1.28 17.55 -3.55
CA GLN A 274 1.65 18.94 -3.28
C GLN A 274 0.66 19.58 -2.32
#